data_ef270b63856c96f538f092a2ab3ca981
#
_entry.id   ef270b63856c96f538f092a2ab3ca981
#
_cell.length_a   1.000
_cell.length_b   1.000
_cell.length_c   1.000
_cell.angle_alpha   90.00
_cell.angle_beta   90.00
_cell.angle_gamma   90.00
#
_symmetry.space_group_name_H-M   'P 1'
#
loop_
_entity.id
_entity.type
_entity.pdbx_description
1 polymer ?
#
loop_
_entity_poly.entity_id
_entity_poly.type
_entity_poly.pdbx_seq_one_letter_code
_entity_poly.pdbx_strand_id
1 'polypeptide(L)'
;MFFPFGADSSTTGDAHRRSQAGSGLTVTQALVREAIQNSADRAKKGSVPTVTFKLESLASSGKAGFVAALAGLSEILERDLDSLGLATGNCLSQIQDAETPLRLLWIEDRATEGLTGGDADPEGHFYRLLKQLGGGSVDPQNGGSFGFGKSVYPATSGARIMVAHSLALVDGAEKERLFGVALFNRHKHNGVSYTGRAHFGIPTGSTSDATEKVTSVSGKDAARLAQRLGFSPRVAGDTGTSILIVDYDKSVTAEALAEEALTWWWPRMMDHELEVQVVDSGTPLPLRLKDRADLRPFIEAYALATGANKASGEHEQRIQLQNVTGWGMPGHLGLVLLPKNGHPEATGPAKPMRIARMRRTKMIIDYWDSDDRDERAGVFYGTFVLSDDAEIQEAIGYSEPSTHDRWDKSSSRIMEHPRFEAVQHLVKVLEGNLKRALRKFLGQFAEESSVQHDRPRELERMIASILSGSGPTGGHKALPILISRGEEPSAAGSAIKRVWTRLRLDADDERCEGLDAVEVQLTVRAFVSAEGRPDPKQPVSLGLRDKTPSLDGAALTTWAERDQGNRVYFDITLPEDPRWTVAYLVEAAPTGKVRPLE
;
A
#
# COMPACT_ATOMS: atom_id res chain seq x y z
N MET A 1 16.92 29.87 6.71
CA MET A 1 15.94 30.50 7.61
C MET A 1 14.66 29.67 7.61
N PHE A 2 14.00 29.55 8.74
CA PHE A 2 12.67 28.94 8.88
C PHE A 2 11.59 29.96 8.52
N PHE A 3 10.64 29.58 7.68
CA PHE A 3 9.57 30.46 7.22
C PHE A 3 8.21 29.74 7.35
N PRO A 4 7.43 30.01 8.41
CA PRO A 4 6.10 29.44 8.60
C PRO A 4 5.05 30.20 7.79
N PHE A 5 4.07 29.47 7.22
CA PHE A 5 2.98 30.09 6.46
C PHE A 5 1.83 30.55 7.37
N GLY A 6 1.39 31.79 7.16
CA GLY A 6 0.24 32.38 7.83
C GLY A 6 -1.10 31.79 7.41
N ALA A 7 -2.17 32.22 8.08
CA ALA A 7 -3.54 31.69 7.90
C ALA A 7 -4.17 31.98 6.52
N ASP A 8 -3.62 32.89 5.77
CA ASP A 8 -4.01 33.26 4.41
C ASP A 8 -3.59 32.22 3.35
N SER A 9 -2.73 31.27 3.72
CA SER A 9 -2.36 30.16 2.84
C SER A 9 -3.48 29.12 2.78
N SER A 10 -3.86 28.71 1.58
CA SER A 10 -4.93 27.71 1.34
C SER A 10 -4.56 26.27 1.74
N THR A 11 -3.27 26.00 2.01
CA THR A 11 -2.78 24.64 2.28
C THR A 11 -2.42 24.43 3.74
N THR A 12 -2.93 23.34 4.35
CA THR A 12 -2.64 22.95 5.73
C THR A 12 -1.62 21.82 5.82
N GLY A 13 -0.76 21.85 6.86
CA GLY A 13 0.27 20.83 7.05
C GLY A 13 -0.27 19.46 7.45
N ASP A 14 -1.48 19.38 8.03
CA ASP A 14 -2.10 18.13 8.50
C ASP A 14 -2.80 17.31 7.40
N ALA A 15 -2.99 17.87 6.21
CA ALA A 15 -3.64 17.19 5.08
C ALA A 15 -2.93 15.88 4.71
N HIS A 16 -1.61 15.81 4.86
CA HIS A 16 -0.81 14.64 4.53
C HIS A 16 -1.00 13.44 5.47
N ARG A 17 -1.33 13.67 6.75
CA ARG A 17 -1.49 12.57 7.72
C ARG A 17 -2.74 11.73 7.46
N ARG A 18 -3.80 12.35 6.94
CA ARG A 18 -5.07 11.68 6.65
C ARG A 18 -4.95 10.71 5.48
N SER A 19 -4.02 10.95 4.56
CA SER A 19 -3.84 10.11 3.38
C SER A 19 -3.12 8.78 3.68
N GLN A 20 -2.34 8.69 4.76
CA GLN A 20 -1.60 7.46 5.14
C GLN A 20 -2.41 6.49 6.01
N ALA A 21 -3.46 6.96 6.68
CA ALA A 21 -4.24 6.18 7.65
C ALA A 21 -5.01 4.99 7.05
N GLY A 22 -4.97 4.77 5.72
CA GLY A 22 -5.67 3.69 5.02
C GLY A 22 -4.78 2.60 4.42
N SER A 23 -3.45 2.70 4.54
CA SER A 23 -2.54 1.67 4.04
C SER A 23 -2.31 0.60 5.11
N GLY A 24 -2.41 -0.66 4.74
CA GLY A 24 -2.00 -1.77 5.62
C GLY A 24 -0.48 -1.92 5.76
N LEU A 25 0.31 -0.94 5.28
CA LEU A 25 1.77 -0.95 5.31
C LEU A 25 2.30 -0.35 6.62
N THR A 26 3.39 -0.91 7.15
CA THR A 26 4.15 -0.28 8.23
C THR A 26 4.85 1.00 7.73
N VAL A 27 5.29 1.86 8.65
CA VAL A 27 6.05 3.08 8.31
C VAL A 27 7.29 2.74 7.49
N THR A 28 8.04 1.71 7.89
CA THR A 28 9.26 1.28 7.17
C THR A 28 8.94 0.73 5.79
N GLN A 29 7.88 -0.07 5.65
CA GLN A 29 7.44 -0.57 4.34
C GLN A 29 7.09 0.56 3.39
N ALA A 30 6.26 1.50 3.82
CA ALA A 30 5.89 2.64 3.01
C ALA A 30 7.12 3.47 2.61
N LEU A 31 8.03 3.73 3.57
CA LEU A 31 9.25 4.50 3.32
C LEU A 31 10.14 3.83 2.27
N VAL A 32 10.46 2.55 2.44
CA VAL A 32 11.38 1.83 1.54
C VAL A 32 10.79 1.72 0.14
N ARG A 33 9.51 1.38 0.03
CA ARG A 33 8.82 1.25 -1.27
C ARG A 33 8.86 2.56 -2.04
N GLU A 34 8.41 3.64 -1.42
CA GLU A 34 8.29 4.96 -2.04
C GLU A 34 9.66 5.61 -2.31
N ALA A 35 10.60 5.52 -1.37
CA ALA A 35 11.91 6.12 -1.55
C ALA A 35 12.68 5.48 -2.70
N ILE A 36 12.68 4.15 -2.78
CA ILE A 36 13.35 3.44 -3.88
C ILE A 36 12.61 3.67 -5.20
N GLN A 37 11.26 3.67 -5.19
CA GLN A 37 10.48 3.92 -6.39
C GLN A 37 10.78 5.32 -6.96
N ASN A 38 10.78 6.36 -6.12
CA ASN A 38 11.07 7.72 -6.55
C ASN A 38 12.46 7.83 -7.22
N SER A 39 13.46 7.13 -6.68
CA SER A 39 14.80 7.10 -7.26
C SER A 39 14.86 6.26 -8.54
N ALA A 40 14.22 5.10 -8.55
CA ALA A 40 14.19 4.18 -9.68
C ALA A 40 13.47 4.76 -10.91
N ASP A 41 12.37 5.50 -10.69
CA ASP A 41 11.60 6.17 -11.74
C ASP A 41 12.36 7.36 -12.36
N ARG A 42 13.43 7.83 -11.68
CA ARG A 42 14.28 8.93 -12.12
C ARG A 42 15.71 8.49 -12.46
N ALA A 43 15.93 7.20 -12.65
CA ALA A 43 17.21 6.69 -13.10
C ALA A 43 17.60 7.31 -14.44
N LYS A 44 18.85 7.73 -14.59
CA LYS A 44 19.40 8.16 -15.88
C LYS A 44 19.37 6.99 -16.86
N LYS A 45 19.05 7.26 -18.11
CA LYS A 45 19.01 6.24 -19.16
C LYS A 45 20.34 5.50 -19.25
N GLY A 46 20.28 4.18 -19.11
CA GLY A 46 21.46 3.31 -19.19
C GLY A 46 22.33 3.29 -17.93
N SER A 47 21.88 3.88 -16.82
CA SER A 47 22.55 3.84 -15.53
C SER A 47 21.78 2.98 -14.54
N VAL A 48 22.49 2.40 -13.58
CA VAL A 48 21.92 1.69 -12.44
C VAL A 48 21.84 2.66 -11.26
N PRO A 49 20.65 3.02 -10.77
CA PRO A 49 20.52 3.88 -9.62
C PRO A 49 20.97 3.15 -8.35
N THR A 50 21.70 3.88 -7.50
CA THR A 50 22.04 3.43 -6.15
C THR A 50 21.22 4.23 -5.15
N VAL A 51 20.59 3.56 -4.19
CA VAL A 51 19.84 4.18 -3.09
C VAL A 51 20.47 3.77 -1.77
N THR A 52 20.95 4.76 -0.99
CA THR A 52 21.60 4.54 0.30
C THR A 52 20.70 5.05 1.42
N PHE A 53 20.36 4.20 2.38
CA PHE A 53 19.75 4.57 3.65
C PHE A 53 20.84 4.67 4.70
N LYS A 54 21.05 5.84 5.28
CA LYS A 54 22.08 6.10 6.28
C LYS A 54 21.43 6.58 7.57
N LEU A 55 21.59 5.84 8.65
CA LEU A 55 21.04 6.15 9.96
C LEU A 55 22.15 6.64 10.88
N GLU A 56 21.87 7.69 11.63
CA GLU A 56 22.76 8.18 12.70
C GLU A 56 21.95 8.72 13.88
N SER A 57 22.53 8.62 15.05
CA SER A 57 22.02 9.21 16.29
C SER A 57 23.05 10.17 16.84
N LEU A 58 22.73 11.47 16.82
CA LEU A 58 23.60 12.53 17.28
C LEU A 58 23.31 12.91 18.73
N ALA A 59 24.34 12.93 19.57
CA ALA A 59 24.28 13.45 20.94
C ALA A 59 25.33 14.55 21.15
N SER A 60 25.26 15.24 22.25
CA SER A 60 26.24 16.25 22.70
C SER A 60 26.63 17.28 21.63
N SER A 61 27.90 17.42 21.31
CA SER A 61 28.41 18.43 20.36
C SER A 61 27.93 18.20 18.92
N GLY A 62 27.75 16.95 18.50
CA GLY A 62 27.23 16.62 17.17
C GLY A 62 25.81 17.11 17.00
N LYS A 63 24.95 16.91 18.00
CA LYS A 63 23.58 17.42 18.02
C LYS A 63 23.55 18.95 18.01
N ALA A 64 24.35 19.59 18.86
CA ALA A 64 24.44 21.06 18.90
C ALA A 64 24.88 21.65 17.56
N GLY A 65 25.87 21.02 16.90
CA GLY A 65 26.33 21.41 15.56
C GLY A 65 25.22 21.29 14.49
N PHE A 66 24.43 20.22 14.52
CA PHE A 66 23.31 20.03 13.63
C PHE A 66 22.20 21.07 13.85
N VAL A 67 21.80 21.30 15.09
CA VAL A 67 20.77 22.30 15.46
C VAL A 67 21.19 23.69 15.00
N ALA A 68 22.47 24.06 15.20
CA ALA A 68 23.01 25.32 14.69
C ALA A 68 23.06 25.40 13.15
N ALA A 69 23.25 24.29 12.47
CA ALA A 69 23.24 24.24 10.99
C ALA A 69 21.82 24.38 10.43
N LEU A 70 20.82 23.73 11.04
CA LEU A 70 19.41 23.88 10.68
C LEU A 70 18.78 25.01 11.49
N ALA A 71 19.21 26.23 11.21
CA ALA A 71 18.96 27.43 12.02
C ALA A 71 17.48 27.74 12.38
N GLY A 72 16.52 27.07 11.77
CA GLY A 72 15.09 27.23 12.10
C GLY A 72 14.60 26.32 13.22
N LEU A 73 15.40 25.37 13.71
CA LEU A 73 14.97 24.48 14.78
C LEU A 73 14.72 25.25 16.09
N SER A 74 15.55 26.24 16.42
CA SER A 74 15.36 27.07 17.61
C SER A 74 14.02 27.83 17.59
N GLU A 75 13.63 28.36 16.43
CA GLU A 75 12.35 29.07 16.26
C GLU A 75 11.13 28.12 16.40
N ILE A 76 11.28 26.83 16.09
CA ILE A 76 10.26 25.81 16.31
C ILE A 76 10.11 25.53 17.78
N LEU A 77 11.21 25.47 18.54
CA LEU A 77 11.21 25.19 19.98
C LEU A 77 10.57 26.30 20.82
N GLU A 78 10.48 27.53 20.29
CA GLU A 78 9.77 28.64 20.94
C GLU A 78 8.23 28.49 20.83
N ARG A 79 7.73 27.53 20.02
CA ARG A 79 6.31 27.28 19.82
C ARG A 79 5.80 26.28 20.83
N ASP A 80 4.47 26.25 21.00
CA ASP A 80 3.80 25.19 21.74
C ASP A 80 3.90 23.87 20.95
N LEU A 81 4.84 22.99 21.35
CA LEU A 81 5.14 21.74 20.66
C LEU A 81 3.95 20.79 20.63
N ASP A 82 3.08 20.80 21.65
CA ASP A 82 1.89 19.95 21.71
C ASP A 82 0.89 20.32 20.61
N SER A 83 0.82 21.60 20.27
CA SER A 83 -0.05 22.09 19.19
C SER A 83 0.46 21.73 17.79
N LEU A 84 1.75 21.43 17.63
CA LEU A 84 2.36 21.16 16.31
C LEU A 84 1.99 19.79 15.72
N GLY A 85 1.45 18.87 16.50
CA GLY A 85 1.10 17.52 16.06
C GLY A 85 2.32 16.65 15.75
N LEU A 86 3.36 16.79 16.54
CA LEU A 86 4.56 15.97 16.48
C LEU A 86 4.22 14.53 16.90
N ALA A 87 5.05 13.57 16.49
CA ALA A 87 4.86 12.17 16.89
C ALA A 87 5.13 12.00 18.39
N THR A 88 4.42 11.07 19.02
CA THR A 88 4.66 10.68 20.41
C THR A 88 6.10 10.20 20.59
N GLY A 89 6.79 10.72 21.60
CA GLY A 89 8.20 10.38 21.86
C GLY A 89 9.19 10.95 20.83
N ASN A 90 8.81 12.05 20.15
CA ASN A 90 9.74 12.82 19.32
C ASN A 90 10.88 13.41 20.13
N CYS A 91 12.03 13.68 19.47
CA CYS A 91 13.22 14.21 20.13
C CYS A 91 13.19 15.74 20.32
N LEU A 92 12.25 16.47 19.69
CA LEU A 92 12.26 17.95 19.75
C LEU A 92 12.05 18.47 21.18
N SER A 93 11.16 17.85 21.96
CA SER A 93 10.91 18.23 23.35
C SER A 93 12.15 18.07 24.26
N GLN A 94 13.12 17.27 23.85
CA GLN A 94 14.36 16.98 24.58
C GLN A 94 15.61 17.40 23.81
N ILE A 95 15.46 18.28 22.81
CA ILE A 95 16.57 18.64 21.92
C ILE A 95 17.69 19.39 22.66
N GLN A 96 17.37 20.07 23.76
CA GLN A 96 18.35 20.77 24.59
C GLN A 96 19.10 19.83 25.56
N ASP A 97 18.54 18.66 25.85
CA ASP A 97 19.25 17.66 26.64
C ASP A 97 20.38 17.04 25.82
N ALA A 98 21.62 17.25 26.24
CA ALA A 98 22.82 16.82 25.51
C ALA A 98 22.85 15.30 25.30
N GLU A 99 22.37 14.53 26.26
CA GLU A 99 22.44 13.06 26.26
C GLU A 99 21.32 12.39 25.45
N THR A 100 20.18 13.04 25.28
CA THR A 100 19.09 12.51 24.46
C THR A 100 19.46 12.61 22.97
N PRO A 101 19.64 11.48 22.26
CA PRO A 101 20.09 11.51 20.87
C PRO A 101 19.02 12.03 19.92
N LEU A 102 19.45 12.81 18.93
CA LEU A 102 18.65 13.20 17.78
C LEU A 102 18.85 12.18 16.65
N ARG A 103 17.81 11.47 16.28
CA ARG A 103 17.82 10.46 15.21
C ARG A 103 17.75 11.12 13.85
N LEU A 104 18.66 10.80 12.96
CA LEU A 104 18.73 11.33 11.60
C LEU A 104 18.81 10.19 10.59
N LEU A 105 17.98 10.25 9.55
CA LEU A 105 18.00 9.30 8.44
C LEU A 105 18.20 10.07 7.14
N TRP A 106 19.29 9.77 6.42
CA TRP A 106 19.50 10.23 5.05
C TRP A 106 19.12 9.11 4.08
N ILE A 107 18.39 9.48 3.04
CA ILE A 107 18.08 8.63 1.89
C ILE A 107 18.69 9.30 0.69
N GLU A 108 19.76 8.74 0.15
CA GLU A 108 20.58 9.34 -0.87
C GLU A 108 20.54 8.50 -2.14
N ASP A 109 20.12 9.08 -3.26
CA ASP A 109 20.24 8.43 -4.54
C ASP A 109 21.39 8.97 -5.38
N ARG A 110 21.91 8.12 -6.27
CA ARG A 110 22.92 8.45 -7.28
C ARG A 110 22.53 7.85 -8.62
N ALA A 111 23.11 8.37 -9.69
CA ALA A 111 22.80 7.99 -11.07
C ALA A 111 21.32 8.24 -11.45
N THR A 112 20.71 9.25 -10.83
CA THR A 112 19.38 9.75 -11.13
C THR A 112 19.42 11.17 -11.69
N GLU A 113 18.29 11.67 -12.20
CA GLU A 113 18.19 13.03 -12.74
C GLU A 113 18.29 14.12 -11.66
N GLY A 114 18.03 13.76 -10.40
CA GLY A 114 17.88 14.72 -9.31
C GLY A 114 16.57 15.52 -9.42
N LEU A 115 16.46 16.58 -8.62
CA LEU A 115 15.29 17.45 -8.61
C LEU A 115 15.42 18.52 -9.71
N THR A 116 15.00 18.22 -10.91
CA THR A 116 15.00 19.12 -12.07
C THR A 116 13.95 20.22 -11.96
N GLY A 117 14.00 21.20 -12.88
CA GLY A 117 13.09 22.36 -12.90
C GLY A 117 13.49 23.47 -11.93
N GLY A 118 12.98 24.68 -12.12
CA GLY A 118 13.21 25.82 -11.25
C GLY A 118 12.42 25.76 -9.93
N ASP A 119 12.75 26.65 -8.99
CA ASP A 119 12.08 26.72 -7.69
C ASP A 119 10.59 27.12 -7.78
N ALA A 120 10.20 27.79 -8.85
CA ALA A 120 8.83 28.21 -9.15
C ALA A 120 8.21 27.48 -10.35
N ASP A 121 8.86 26.45 -10.89
CA ASP A 121 8.39 25.68 -12.03
C ASP A 121 7.44 24.55 -11.57
N PRO A 122 6.11 24.67 -11.76
CA PRO A 122 5.14 23.66 -11.28
C PRO A 122 5.33 22.30 -11.93
N GLU A 123 5.93 22.24 -13.11
CA GLU A 123 6.21 20.99 -13.82
C GLU A 123 7.55 20.37 -13.40
N GLY A 124 8.41 21.14 -12.72
CA GLY A 124 9.71 20.69 -12.24
C GLY A 124 9.62 19.74 -11.04
N HIS A 125 10.51 18.77 -11.00
CA HIS A 125 10.55 17.78 -9.90
C HIS A 125 10.83 18.43 -8.55
N PHE A 126 11.63 19.51 -8.53
CA PHE A 126 11.89 20.28 -7.32
C PHE A 126 10.59 20.85 -6.72
N TYR A 127 9.80 21.54 -7.53
CA TYR A 127 8.55 22.14 -7.09
C TYR A 127 7.55 21.08 -6.66
N ARG A 128 7.41 20.03 -7.47
CA ARG A 128 6.47 18.91 -7.19
C ARG A 128 6.77 18.20 -5.88
N LEU A 129 8.05 17.96 -5.55
CA LEU A 129 8.42 17.29 -4.31
C LEU A 129 8.27 18.20 -3.09
N LEU A 130 8.74 19.44 -3.17
CA LEU A 130 9.00 20.28 -2.00
C LEU A 130 7.97 21.39 -1.79
N LYS A 131 7.39 21.91 -2.88
CA LYS A 131 6.50 23.05 -2.81
C LYS A 131 5.04 22.73 -3.13
N GLN A 132 4.77 21.70 -3.93
CA GLN A 132 3.42 21.29 -4.25
C GLN A 132 2.85 20.35 -3.20
N LEU A 133 1.85 20.82 -2.43
CA LEU A 133 1.08 20.00 -1.51
C LEU A 133 -0.22 19.52 -2.18
N GLY A 134 -0.48 18.20 -2.17
CA GLY A 134 -1.76 17.64 -2.57
C GLY A 134 -2.06 17.62 -4.08
N GLY A 135 -1.18 18.16 -4.93
CA GLY A 135 -1.30 18.06 -6.38
C GLY A 135 -0.44 16.93 -6.94
N GLY A 136 -1.02 15.88 -7.45
CA GLY A 136 -0.34 14.88 -8.28
C GLY A 136 -0.56 15.23 -9.75
N SER A 137 0.49 15.29 -10.57
CA SER A 137 0.30 15.08 -11.99
C SER A 137 0.13 13.60 -12.21
N VAL A 138 -0.92 13.22 -12.91
CA VAL A 138 -1.14 11.86 -13.37
C VAL A 138 -0.15 11.62 -14.50
N ASP A 139 1.02 11.04 -14.21
CA ASP A 139 1.80 10.35 -15.22
C ASP A 139 1.63 8.84 -14.99
N PRO A 140 0.70 8.20 -15.69
CA PRO A 140 0.38 6.79 -15.49
C PRO A 140 1.56 5.87 -15.86
N GLN A 141 2.50 6.34 -16.68
CA GLN A 141 3.65 5.55 -17.12
C GLN A 141 4.73 5.43 -16.05
N ASN A 142 4.82 6.40 -15.16
CA ASN A 142 5.88 6.49 -14.14
C ASN A 142 5.36 6.31 -12.70
N GLY A 143 4.31 5.57 -12.46
CA GLY A 143 3.90 5.15 -11.10
C GLY A 143 3.57 6.26 -10.08
N GLY A 144 3.90 7.52 -10.35
CA GLY A 144 3.74 8.63 -9.41
C GLY A 144 2.31 9.16 -9.38
N SER A 145 1.54 8.87 -8.34
CA SER A 145 0.16 9.31 -8.18
C SER A 145 -0.05 10.14 -6.92
N PHE A 146 -0.72 11.29 -7.06
CA PHE A 146 -1.34 12.08 -6.00
C PHE A 146 -0.45 12.65 -4.87
N GLY A 147 0.86 12.74 -5.02
CA GLY A 147 1.70 13.31 -3.97
C GLY A 147 1.74 12.50 -2.67
N PHE A 148 1.24 11.26 -2.68
CA PHE A 148 1.32 10.35 -1.55
C PHE A 148 2.76 9.92 -1.30
N GLY A 149 3.50 9.56 -2.34
CA GLY A 149 4.90 9.14 -2.26
C GLY A 149 5.82 10.17 -1.61
N LYS A 150 5.57 11.46 -1.85
CA LYS A 150 6.35 12.54 -1.22
C LYS A 150 5.99 12.78 0.26
N SER A 151 4.80 12.39 0.70
CA SER A 151 4.36 12.54 2.09
C SER A 151 5.01 11.54 3.05
N VAL A 152 5.60 10.46 2.53
CA VAL A 152 6.25 9.43 3.33
C VAL A 152 7.41 9.98 4.16
N TYR A 153 8.19 10.89 3.60
CA TYR A 153 9.35 11.46 4.29
C TYR A 153 8.98 12.26 5.55
N PRO A 154 8.12 13.30 5.48
CA PRO A 154 7.71 14.01 6.70
C PRO A 154 6.82 13.17 7.62
N ALA A 155 6.14 12.14 7.12
CA ALA A 155 5.36 11.23 7.94
C ALA A 155 6.25 10.30 8.78
N THR A 156 7.38 9.87 8.23
CA THR A 156 8.39 9.09 8.95
C THR A 156 9.15 9.93 9.98
N SER A 157 9.09 11.27 9.88
CA SER A 157 9.73 12.18 10.83
C SER A 157 8.87 12.39 12.08
N GLY A 158 9.39 12.09 13.25
CA GLY A 158 8.78 12.47 14.53
C GLY A 158 8.68 13.99 14.71
N ALA A 159 9.65 14.72 14.15
CA ALA A 159 9.70 16.17 14.12
C ALA A 159 8.89 16.79 12.96
N ARG A 160 8.34 16.00 12.04
CA ARG A 160 7.63 16.47 10.84
C ARG A 160 8.49 17.33 9.90
N ILE A 161 9.79 17.11 9.89
CA ILE A 161 10.77 17.90 9.13
C ILE A 161 11.53 16.98 8.18
N MET A 162 11.61 17.41 6.91
CA MET A 162 12.55 16.85 5.92
C MET A 162 13.38 17.95 5.28
N VAL A 163 14.60 17.62 4.88
CA VAL A 163 15.48 18.52 4.10
C VAL A 163 15.95 17.77 2.87
N ALA A 164 15.83 18.40 1.71
CA ALA A 164 16.31 17.87 0.44
C ALA A 164 17.57 18.58 -0.01
N HIS A 165 18.58 17.83 -0.42
CA HIS A 165 19.77 18.27 -1.09
C HIS A 165 19.84 17.60 -2.46
N SER A 166 20.00 18.34 -3.54
CA SER A 166 20.00 17.77 -4.89
C SER A 166 20.98 18.47 -5.81
N LEU A 167 21.67 17.68 -6.64
CA LEU A 167 22.40 18.13 -7.81
C LEU A 167 21.62 17.67 -9.05
N ALA A 168 21.17 18.60 -9.87
CA ALA A 168 20.36 18.31 -11.05
C ALA A 168 20.68 19.26 -12.20
N LEU A 169 20.36 18.85 -13.43
CA LEU A 169 20.36 19.79 -14.57
C LEU A 169 19.14 20.70 -14.49
N VAL A 170 19.39 22.01 -14.47
CA VAL A 170 18.37 23.07 -14.51
C VAL A 170 18.80 24.07 -15.57
N ASP A 171 17.96 24.29 -16.57
CA ASP A 171 18.25 25.19 -17.70
C ASP A 171 19.59 24.86 -18.41
N GLY A 172 19.91 23.57 -18.52
CA GLY A 172 21.11 23.08 -19.19
C GLY A 172 22.41 23.15 -18.37
N ALA A 173 22.35 23.62 -17.12
CA ALA A 173 23.50 23.67 -16.21
C ALA A 173 23.27 22.83 -14.94
N GLU A 174 24.33 22.24 -14.40
CA GLU A 174 24.24 21.58 -13.09
C GLU A 174 24.02 22.62 -11.98
N LYS A 175 23.00 22.42 -11.19
CA LYS A 175 22.64 23.27 -10.07
C LYS A 175 22.48 22.46 -8.80
N GLU A 176 23.33 22.74 -7.83
CA GLU A 176 23.23 22.17 -6.49
C GLU A 176 22.31 23.01 -5.64
N ARG A 177 21.31 22.38 -4.98
CA ARG A 177 20.29 23.06 -4.19
C ARG A 177 19.98 22.32 -2.90
N LEU A 178 19.62 23.10 -1.88
CA LEU A 178 19.14 22.61 -0.60
C LEU A 178 17.88 23.36 -0.18
N PHE A 179 16.87 22.60 0.29
CA PHE A 179 15.59 23.12 0.71
C PHE A 179 14.94 22.22 1.75
N GLY A 180 14.31 22.79 2.78
CA GLY A 180 13.61 22.02 3.80
C GLY A 180 12.12 22.32 3.85
N VAL A 181 11.37 21.33 4.32
CA VAL A 181 9.91 21.41 4.51
C VAL A 181 9.55 20.89 5.90
N ALA A 182 8.66 21.61 6.58
CA ALA A 182 8.01 21.13 7.80
C ALA A 182 6.48 21.12 7.64
N LEU A 183 5.83 20.08 8.15
CA LEU A 183 4.39 19.86 8.04
C LEU A 183 3.76 19.62 9.42
N PHE A 184 3.49 20.71 10.12
CA PHE A 184 2.86 20.73 11.44
C PHE A 184 1.34 20.77 11.35
N ASN A 185 0.67 20.67 12.48
CA ASN A 185 -0.73 21.04 12.62
C ASN A 185 -0.90 22.56 12.48
N ARG A 186 -2.12 22.98 12.14
CA ARG A 186 -2.52 24.37 12.30
C ARG A 186 -2.37 24.78 13.78
N HIS A 187 -1.70 25.88 14.04
CA HIS A 187 -1.40 26.33 15.41
C HIS A 187 -1.38 27.87 15.51
N LYS A 188 -1.38 28.39 16.73
CA LYS A 188 -1.17 29.79 17.01
C LYS A 188 0.18 29.99 17.72
N HIS A 189 0.87 31.08 17.38
CA HIS A 189 2.10 31.51 18.07
C HIS A 189 2.13 33.03 18.12
N ASN A 190 2.33 33.60 19.30
CA ASN A 190 2.33 35.07 19.53
C ASN A 190 1.09 35.76 18.93
N GLY A 191 -0.10 35.17 19.08
CA GLY A 191 -1.37 35.71 18.58
C GLY A 191 -1.59 35.54 17.06
N VAL A 192 -0.60 35.08 16.30
CA VAL A 192 -0.70 34.84 14.86
C VAL A 192 -1.09 33.39 14.60
N SER A 193 -2.02 33.19 13.67
CA SER A 193 -2.43 31.84 13.21
C SER A 193 -1.54 31.38 12.05
N TYR A 194 -1.09 30.13 12.09
CA TYR A 194 -0.27 29.48 11.09
C TYR A 194 -0.96 28.22 10.55
N THR A 195 -0.76 27.93 9.27
CA THR A 195 -1.33 26.73 8.62
C THR A 195 -0.63 25.45 9.02
N GLY A 196 0.51 25.54 9.69
CA GLY A 196 1.38 24.42 10.05
C GLY A 196 2.40 24.04 8.97
N ARG A 197 2.29 24.58 7.77
CA ARG A 197 3.32 24.42 6.75
C ARG A 197 4.46 25.41 6.99
N ALA A 198 5.68 24.95 6.78
CA ALA A 198 6.86 25.85 6.82
C ALA A 198 7.95 25.38 5.86
N HIS A 199 8.75 26.32 5.40
CA HIS A 199 9.91 26.05 4.54
C HIS A 199 11.21 26.50 5.22
N PHE A 200 12.29 25.80 4.94
CA PHE A 200 13.66 26.22 5.28
C PHE A 200 14.38 26.58 3.98
N GLY A 201 14.73 27.83 3.81
CA GLY A 201 15.38 28.34 2.62
C GLY A 201 15.74 29.82 2.75
N ILE A 202 15.83 30.50 1.63
CA ILE A 202 16.13 31.95 1.54
C ILE A 202 14.82 32.67 1.27
N PRO A 203 14.35 33.57 2.17
CA PRO A 203 13.17 34.38 1.92
C PRO A 203 13.36 35.32 0.73
N THR A 204 12.34 35.39 -0.12
CA THR A 204 12.25 36.39 -1.23
C THR A 204 11.23 37.45 -0.84
N GLY A 205 11.63 38.70 -0.80
CA GLY A 205 10.86 39.76 -0.15
C GLY A 205 9.63 40.32 -0.90
N SER A 206 9.16 39.73 -2.03
CA SER A 206 8.29 40.51 -2.92
C SER A 206 7.10 39.81 -3.55
N THR A 207 6.78 38.57 -3.23
CA THR A 207 5.65 37.89 -3.87
C THR A 207 4.45 37.70 -2.93
N SER A 208 3.22 37.80 -3.46
CA SER A 208 1.99 37.52 -2.73
C SER A 208 1.77 36.01 -2.55
N ASP A 209 2.36 35.17 -3.42
CA ASP A 209 2.25 33.73 -3.34
C ASP A 209 3.10 33.15 -2.19
N ALA A 210 2.44 32.50 -1.23
CA ALA A 210 3.10 31.91 -0.08
C ALA A 210 4.14 30.84 -0.46
N THR A 211 3.97 30.12 -1.60
CA THR A 211 4.88 29.09 -2.06
C THR A 211 6.16 29.65 -2.69
N GLU A 212 6.10 30.87 -3.20
CA GLU A 212 7.23 31.59 -3.82
C GLU A 212 8.02 32.43 -2.84
N LYS A 213 7.51 32.70 -1.63
CA LYS A 213 8.18 33.51 -0.60
C LYS A 213 9.52 32.95 -0.13
N VAL A 214 9.85 31.71 -0.47
CA VAL A 214 11.09 31.07 -0.08
C VAL A 214 11.69 30.33 -1.26
N THR A 215 12.98 30.59 -1.52
CA THR A 215 13.77 29.89 -2.55
C THR A 215 14.81 28.96 -1.93
N SER A 216 15.32 28.03 -2.72
CA SER A 216 16.39 27.12 -2.30
C SER A 216 17.70 27.87 -2.02
N VAL A 217 18.48 27.37 -1.08
CA VAL A 217 19.91 27.65 -0.99
C VAL A 217 20.58 26.98 -2.19
N SER A 218 21.48 27.64 -2.91
CA SER A 218 22.06 27.10 -4.14
C SER A 218 23.59 27.25 -4.22
N GLY A 219 24.20 26.41 -5.09
CA GLY A 219 25.64 26.44 -5.40
C GLY A 219 26.51 26.11 -4.17
N LYS A 220 27.62 26.84 -4.03
CA LYS A 220 28.59 26.59 -2.93
C LYS A 220 27.98 26.74 -1.53
N ASP A 221 26.95 27.55 -1.36
CA ASP A 221 26.27 27.69 -0.07
C ASP A 221 25.42 26.48 0.24
N ALA A 222 24.76 25.90 -0.78
CA ALA A 222 24.05 24.63 -0.63
C ALA A 222 25.02 23.51 -0.25
N ALA A 223 26.14 23.37 -0.96
CA ALA A 223 27.16 22.37 -0.67
C ALA A 223 27.68 22.46 0.76
N ARG A 224 28.04 23.68 1.20
CA ARG A 224 28.52 23.92 2.58
C ARG A 224 27.47 23.58 3.64
N LEU A 225 26.23 23.97 3.41
CA LEU A 225 25.14 23.69 4.34
C LEU A 225 24.81 22.19 4.37
N ALA A 226 24.79 21.54 3.20
CA ALA A 226 24.59 20.10 3.09
C ALA A 226 25.65 19.32 3.89
N GLN A 227 26.91 19.68 3.75
CA GLN A 227 28.01 19.08 4.52
C GLN A 227 27.81 19.26 6.04
N ARG A 228 27.41 20.44 6.49
CA ARG A 228 27.12 20.70 7.91
C ARG A 228 25.92 19.92 8.43
N LEU A 229 24.97 19.57 7.56
CA LEU A 229 23.81 18.75 7.87
C LEU A 229 24.08 17.24 7.67
N GLY A 230 25.34 16.83 7.40
CA GLY A 230 25.74 15.42 7.30
C GLY A 230 25.41 14.71 6.00
N PHE A 231 24.99 15.44 4.96
CA PHE A 231 24.82 14.87 3.62
C PHE A 231 26.16 14.46 3.00
N SER A 232 26.15 13.39 2.23
CA SER A 232 27.29 13.00 1.41
C SER A 232 27.54 14.07 0.32
N PRO A 233 28.79 14.46 0.08
CA PRO A 233 29.12 15.47 -0.94
C PRO A 233 28.79 14.95 -2.34
N ARG A 234 28.33 15.85 -3.20
CA ARG A 234 28.13 15.59 -4.62
C ARG A 234 29.20 16.28 -5.44
N VAL A 235 29.68 15.61 -6.47
CA VAL A 235 30.65 16.16 -7.42
C VAL A 235 29.97 16.41 -8.78
N ALA A 236 30.59 17.17 -9.65
CA ALA A 236 30.07 17.41 -11.00
C ALA A 236 29.79 16.05 -11.71
N GLY A 237 28.64 15.93 -12.34
CA GLY A 237 28.15 14.71 -12.99
C GLY A 237 27.44 13.73 -12.06
N ASP A 238 27.60 13.84 -10.74
CA ASP A 238 26.92 13.00 -9.75
C ASP A 238 25.53 13.55 -9.39
N THR A 239 24.65 13.65 -10.40
CA THR A 239 23.29 14.12 -10.18
C THR A 239 22.50 13.13 -9.36
N GLY A 240 21.56 13.67 -8.59
CA GLY A 240 20.68 12.89 -7.72
C GLY A 240 20.08 13.71 -6.60
N THR A 241 19.38 13.04 -5.72
CA THR A 241 18.68 13.63 -4.58
C THR A 241 19.08 12.95 -3.28
N SER A 242 19.24 13.71 -2.23
CA SER A 242 19.40 13.22 -0.86
C SER A 242 18.32 13.85 0.00
N ILE A 243 17.56 13.02 0.73
CA ILE A 243 16.53 13.46 1.68
C ILE A 243 17.01 13.17 3.09
N LEU A 244 17.02 14.16 3.95
CA LEU A 244 17.23 14.01 5.38
C LEU A 244 15.87 14.04 6.08
N ILE A 245 15.60 13.02 6.87
CA ILE A 245 14.45 12.92 7.77
C ILE A 245 14.96 13.22 9.18
N VAL A 246 14.44 14.29 9.80
CA VAL A 246 14.81 14.71 11.15
C VAL A 246 13.96 13.97 12.16
N ASP A 247 14.60 13.33 13.14
CA ASP A 247 13.93 12.51 14.16
C ASP A 247 13.08 11.40 13.53
N TYR A 248 13.72 10.48 12.81
CA TYR A 248 12.99 9.37 12.18
C TYR A 248 12.30 8.47 13.20
N ASP A 249 11.18 7.85 12.79
CA ASP A 249 10.36 6.98 13.63
C ASP A 249 11.18 5.81 14.19
N LYS A 250 10.99 5.49 15.48
CA LYS A 250 11.74 4.44 16.20
C LYS A 250 11.57 3.04 15.62
N SER A 251 10.48 2.79 14.89
CA SER A 251 10.26 1.50 14.21
C SER A 251 11.14 1.32 12.97
N VAL A 252 11.76 2.39 12.48
CA VAL A 252 12.69 2.33 11.35
C VAL A 252 14.08 1.99 11.89
N THR A 253 14.51 0.74 11.67
CA THR A 253 15.87 0.26 12.00
C THR A 253 16.61 -0.10 10.74
N ALA A 254 17.93 -0.24 10.81
CA ALA A 254 18.75 -0.63 9.67
C ALA A 254 18.38 -2.02 9.15
N GLU A 255 18.11 -2.95 10.06
CA GLU A 255 17.69 -4.31 9.73
C GLU A 255 16.32 -4.30 9.03
N ALA A 256 15.35 -3.52 9.54
CA ALA A 256 14.03 -3.40 8.93
C ALA A 256 14.11 -2.76 7.53
N LEU A 257 14.94 -1.73 7.34
CA LEU A 257 15.18 -1.13 6.01
C LEU A 257 15.77 -2.15 5.03
N ALA A 258 16.76 -2.92 5.47
CA ALA A 258 17.39 -3.95 4.65
C ALA A 258 16.41 -5.09 4.30
N GLU A 259 15.64 -5.55 5.28
CA GLU A 259 14.62 -6.59 5.09
C GLU A 259 13.54 -6.14 4.09
N GLU A 260 13.00 -4.93 4.25
CA GLU A 260 11.96 -4.41 3.36
C GLU A 260 12.52 -4.13 1.95
N ALA A 261 13.74 -3.63 1.82
CA ALA A 261 14.38 -3.46 0.51
C ALA A 261 14.51 -4.80 -0.22
N LEU A 262 14.99 -5.85 0.45
CA LEU A 262 15.05 -7.19 -0.10
C LEU A 262 13.66 -7.75 -0.41
N THR A 263 12.66 -7.54 0.44
CA THR A 263 11.32 -8.10 0.28
C THR A 263 10.58 -7.51 -0.93
N TRP A 264 10.71 -6.21 -1.19
CA TRP A 264 9.92 -5.54 -2.22
C TRP A 264 10.67 -5.29 -3.52
N TRP A 265 12.01 -5.26 -3.50
CA TRP A 265 12.82 -4.84 -4.65
C TRP A 265 13.79 -5.90 -5.15
N TRP A 266 13.76 -7.13 -4.60
CA TRP A 266 14.66 -8.21 -5.03
C TRP A 266 14.67 -8.47 -6.54
N PRO A 267 13.55 -8.33 -7.32
CA PRO A 267 13.62 -8.61 -8.74
C PRO A 267 14.55 -7.63 -9.46
N ARG A 268 14.43 -6.34 -9.13
CA ARG A 268 15.25 -5.30 -9.75
C ARG A 268 16.70 -5.33 -9.30
N MET A 269 16.95 -5.71 -8.04
CA MET A 269 18.30 -5.92 -7.51
C MET A 269 18.96 -7.14 -8.14
N MET A 270 18.23 -8.22 -8.34
CA MET A 270 18.72 -9.45 -8.98
C MET A 270 19.10 -9.23 -10.45
N ASP A 271 18.31 -8.43 -11.16
CA ASP A 271 18.57 -8.08 -12.56
C ASP A 271 19.65 -6.99 -12.71
N HIS A 272 20.30 -6.59 -11.62
CA HIS A 272 21.32 -5.53 -11.58
C HIS A 272 20.83 -4.17 -12.13
N GLU A 273 19.55 -3.86 -11.95
CA GLU A 273 18.93 -2.59 -12.35
C GLU A 273 18.72 -1.63 -11.17
N LEU A 274 19.12 -2.05 -9.96
CA LEU A 274 19.03 -1.26 -8.74
C LEU A 274 20.10 -1.75 -7.74
N GLU A 275 20.80 -0.82 -7.12
CA GLU A 275 21.64 -1.08 -5.97
C GLU A 275 21.04 -0.41 -4.73
N VAL A 276 20.93 -1.14 -3.62
CA VAL A 276 20.49 -0.61 -2.33
C VAL A 276 21.56 -0.83 -1.28
N GLN A 277 21.82 0.21 -0.50
CA GLN A 277 22.78 0.18 0.61
C GLN A 277 22.10 0.66 1.89
N VAL A 278 22.43 0.04 3.02
CA VAL A 278 22.01 0.48 4.35
C VAL A 278 23.26 0.65 5.20
N VAL A 279 23.36 1.80 5.86
CA VAL A 279 24.51 2.15 6.71
C VAL A 279 23.98 2.61 8.06
N ASP A 280 24.37 1.94 9.13
CA ASP A 280 24.01 2.34 10.50
C ASP A 280 25.25 2.82 11.24
N SER A 281 25.21 4.09 11.69
CA SER A 281 26.30 4.70 12.47
C SER A 281 27.68 4.49 11.83
N GLY A 282 27.73 4.68 10.49
CA GLY A 282 28.93 4.50 9.67
C GLY A 282 29.28 3.04 9.33
N THR A 283 28.52 2.07 9.81
CA THR A 283 28.76 0.64 9.53
C THR A 283 27.81 0.15 8.42
N PRO A 284 28.30 -0.31 7.27
CA PRO A 284 27.45 -0.88 6.22
C PRO A 284 26.81 -2.19 6.67
N LEU A 285 25.50 -2.31 6.48
CA LEU A 285 24.75 -3.56 6.66
C LEU A 285 24.67 -4.29 5.32
N PRO A 286 25.16 -5.53 5.21
CA PRO A 286 25.14 -6.24 3.94
C PRO A 286 23.72 -6.72 3.58
N LEU A 287 23.21 -6.29 2.44
CA LEU A 287 21.98 -6.81 1.85
C LEU A 287 22.30 -8.04 1.01
N ARG A 288 22.03 -9.23 1.55
CA ARG A 288 22.39 -10.50 0.90
C ARG A 288 21.13 -11.27 0.53
N LEU A 289 20.69 -11.12 -0.72
CA LEU A 289 19.52 -11.83 -1.23
C LEU A 289 19.64 -13.36 -1.09
N LYS A 290 20.86 -13.90 -1.22
CA LYS A 290 21.14 -15.34 -1.06
C LYS A 290 20.84 -15.88 0.35
N ASP A 291 20.84 -15.01 1.38
CA ASP A 291 20.60 -15.40 2.77
C ASP A 291 19.09 -15.40 3.09
N ARG A 292 18.24 -14.90 2.18
CA ARG A 292 16.78 -14.86 2.28
C ARG A 292 16.15 -16.15 1.72
N ALA A 293 16.20 -17.21 2.55
CA ALA A 293 15.63 -18.51 2.19
C ALA A 293 14.14 -18.44 1.84
N ASP A 294 13.39 -17.55 2.49
CA ASP A 294 11.96 -17.28 2.25
C ASP A 294 11.67 -16.71 0.86
N LEU A 295 12.57 -15.92 0.29
CA LEU A 295 12.42 -15.35 -1.06
C LEU A 295 12.85 -16.31 -2.17
N ARG A 296 13.68 -17.30 -1.85
CA ARG A 296 14.26 -18.20 -2.86
C ARG A 296 13.21 -18.87 -3.75
N PRO A 297 12.11 -19.44 -3.24
CA PRO A 297 11.09 -20.05 -4.11
C PRO A 297 10.38 -19.03 -5.02
N PHE A 298 10.19 -17.78 -4.57
CA PHE A 298 9.65 -16.71 -5.42
C PHE A 298 10.64 -16.31 -6.52
N ILE A 299 11.94 -16.32 -6.24
CA ILE A 299 13.01 -16.06 -7.22
C ILE A 299 13.05 -17.15 -8.28
N GLU A 300 12.91 -18.41 -7.87
CA GLU A 300 12.80 -19.56 -8.79
C GLU A 300 11.56 -19.43 -9.67
N ALA A 301 10.41 -19.09 -9.10
CA ALA A 301 9.18 -18.81 -9.84
C ALA A 301 9.32 -17.60 -10.80
N TYR A 302 10.07 -16.56 -10.42
CA TYR A 302 10.36 -15.42 -11.29
C TYR A 302 11.21 -15.82 -12.50
N ALA A 303 12.24 -16.62 -12.30
CA ALA A 303 13.08 -17.13 -13.38
C ALA A 303 12.28 -17.97 -14.40
N LEU A 304 11.26 -18.71 -13.93
CA LEU A 304 10.30 -19.39 -14.80
C LEU A 304 9.39 -18.39 -15.54
N ALA A 305 8.78 -17.44 -14.82
CA ALA A 305 7.86 -16.46 -15.41
C ALA A 305 8.53 -15.65 -16.53
N THR A 306 9.76 -15.20 -16.32
CA THR A 306 10.55 -14.45 -17.31
C THR A 306 11.11 -15.33 -18.43
N GLY A 307 11.18 -16.64 -18.22
CA GLY A 307 11.80 -17.57 -19.17
C GLY A 307 13.32 -17.64 -19.07
N ALA A 308 13.91 -17.05 -18.03
CA ALA A 308 15.33 -17.18 -17.73
C ALA A 308 15.72 -18.64 -17.41
N ASN A 309 14.80 -19.38 -16.77
CA ASN A 309 14.91 -20.82 -16.55
C ASN A 309 13.75 -21.56 -17.22
N LYS A 310 14.00 -22.84 -17.54
CA LYS A 310 12.97 -23.79 -17.96
C LYS A 310 12.56 -24.62 -16.75
N ALA A 311 11.29 -25.05 -16.71
CA ALA A 311 10.83 -25.99 -15.69
C ALA A 311 11.68 -27.27 -15.73
N SER A 312 12.20 -27.66 -14.57
CA SER A 312 13.11 -28.81 -14.42
C SER A 312 12.36 -30.11 -14.06
N GLY A 313 11.07 -30.01 -13.73
CA GLY A 313 10.23 -31.14 -13.33
C GLY A 313 8.76 -30.75 -13.22
N GLU A 314 7.95 -31.70 -12.75
CA GLU A 314 6.49 -31.54 -12.63
C GLU A 314 6.09 -30.47 -11.58
N HIS A 315 6.93 -30.24 -10.58
CA HIS A 315 6.72 -29.27 -9.50
C HIS A 315 7.02 -27.81 -9.88
N GLU A 316 7.40 -27.58 -11.12
CA GLU A 316 7.71 -26.27 -11.67
C GLU A 316 6.92 -26.01 -12.94
N GLN A 317 6.31 -24.83 -13.07
CA GLN A 317 5.56 -24.51 -14.28
C GLN A 317 5.67 -23.02 -14.65
N ARG A 318 5.85 -22.76 -15.94
CA ARG A 318 5.62 -21.45 -16.53
C ARG A 318 4.28 -21.45 -17.25
N ILE A 319 3.41 -20.51 -16.92
CA ILE A 319 2.06 -20.40 -17.48
C ILE A 319 1.93 -19.03 -18.15
N GLN A 320 1.65 -19.01 -19.44
CA GLN A 320 1.15 -17.82 -20.11
C GLN A 320 -0.33 -17.66 -19.79
N LEU A 321 -0.73 -16.52 -19.23
CA LEU A 321 -2.14 -16.30 -18.92
C LEU A 321 -2.97 -16.13 -20.18
N GLN A 322 -4.26 -16.46 -20.08
CA GLN A 322 -5.20 -16.32 -21.19
C GLN A 322 -5.37 -14.85 -21.57
N ASN A 323 -5.52 -14.61 -22.88
CA ASN A 323 -5.80 -13.28 -23.40
C ASN A 323 -7.07 -12.70 -22.77
N VAL A 324 -7.01 -11.41 -22.46
CA VAL A 324 -8.16 -10.63 -22.02
C VAL A 324 -8.71 -9.86 -23.21
N THR A 325 -10.00 -10.00 -23.47
CA THR A 325 -10.64 -9.32 -24.60
C THR A 325 -10.39 -7.81 -24.56
N GLY A 326 -9.91 -7.27 -25.68
CA GLY A 326 -9.56 -5.86 -25.81
C GLY A 326 -8.21 -5.43 -25.21
N TRP A 327 -7.43 -6.38 -24.62
CA TRP A 327 -6.13 -6.09 -24.00
C TRP A 327 -5.00 -7.03 -24.45
N GLY A 328 -5.32 -8.24 -24.90
CA GLY A 328 -4.29 -9.24 -25.24
C GLY A 328 -3.80 -10.06 -24.05
N MET A 329 -2.56 -10.52 -24.13
CA MET A 329 -1.93 -11.39 -23.16
C MET A 329 -1.43 -10.58 -21.94
N PRO A 330 -1.99 -10.83 -20.73
CA PRO A 330 -1.69 -9.96 -19.59
C PRO A 330 -0.36 -10.27 -18.90
N GLY A 331 0.28 -11.41 -19.18
CA GLY A 331 1.58 -11.72 -18.57
C GLY A 331 1.83 -13.21 -18.35
N HIS A 332 2.89 -13.49 -17.59
CA HIS A 332 3.35 -14.85 -17.31
C HIS A 332 3.38 -15.11 -15.81
N LEU A 333 2.95 -16.30 -15.42
CA LEU A 333 3.00 -16.82 -14.07
C LEU A 333 4.02 -17.96 -14.01
N GLY A 334 5.01 -17.86 -13.11
CA GLY A 334 5.84 -18.97 -12.70
C GLY A 334 5.32 -19.55 -11.40
N LEU A 335 5.31 -20.86 -11.28
CA LEU A 335 4.88 -21.60 -10.09
C LEU A 335 5.92 -22.63 -9.71
N VAL A 336 6.19 -22.75 -8.40
CA VAL A 336 7.05 -23.74 -7.77
C VAL A 336 6.27 -24.38 -6.63
N LEU A 337 6.30 -25.70 -6.55
CA LEU A 337 5.66 -26.48 -5.50
C LEU A 337 6.73 -27.18 -4.65
N LEU A 338 6.71 -26.96 -3.36
CA LEU A 338 7.61 -27.59 -2.38
C LEU A 338 6.85 -28.58 -1.50
N PRO A 339 7.55 -29.63 -0.99
CA PRO A 339 6.97 -30.53 0.01
C PRO A 339 6.52 -29.79 1.26
N LYS A 340 5.48 -30.26 1.94
CA LYS A 340 4.93 -29.65 3.16
C LYS A 340 5.98 -29.42 4.26
N ASN A 341 6.95 -30.31 4.40
CA ASN A 341 7.96 -30.28 5.45
C ASN A 341 9.30 -29.70 4.97
N GLY A 342 9.37 -29.15 3.75
CA GLY A 342 10.61 -28.67 3.12
C GLY A 342 10.60 -27.20 2.75
N HIS A 343 9.56 -26.43 3.14
CA HIS A 343 9.49 -25.02 2.83
C HIS A 343 10.18 -24.17 3.91
N PRO A 344 10.81 -23.04 3.54
CA PRO A 344 11.43 -22.15 4.50
C PRO A 344 10.39 -21.48 5.39
N GLU A 345 10.75 -21.25 6.65
CA GLU A 345 9.98 -20.37 7.51
C GLU A 345 10.05 -18.93 6.96
N ALA A 346 8.90 -18.28 6.89
CA ALA A 346 8.79 -16.93 6.38
C ALA A 346 8.22 -15.98 7.45
N THR A 347 8.95 -14.91 7.67
CA THR A 347 8.47 -13.73 8.40
C THR A 347 7.98 -12.69 7.40
N GLY A 348 7.02 -11.85 7.80
CA GLY A 348 6.55 -10.78 6.92
C GLY A 348 5.59 -11.20 5.79
N PRO A 349 5.55 -10.45 4.66
CA PRO A 349 4.57 -10.65 3.58
C PRO A 349 4.92 -11.79 2.62
N ALA A 350 6.20 -12.17 2.48
CA ALA A 350 6.68 -13.21 1.57
C ALA A 350 6.43 -14.63 2.12
N LYS A 351 5.18 -14.92 2.46
CA LYS A 351 4.75 -16.20 3.05
C LYS A 351 4.50 -17.26 1.98
N PRO A 352 4.56 -18.55 2.36
CA PRO A 352 4.10 -19.65 1.52
C PRO A 352 2.66 -19.45 1.02
N MET A 353 2.32 -20.13 -0.08
CA MET A 353 1.00 -20.14 -0.70
C MET A 353 0.55 -18.75 -1.18
N ARG A 354 1.49 -17.96 -1.70
CA ARG A 354 1.26 -16.63 -2.27
C ARG A 354 1.88 -16.48 -3.66
N ILE A 355 1.38 -15.50 -4.39
CA ILE A 355 1.91 -15.06 -5.68
C ILE A 355 2.46 -13.65 -5.54
N ALA A 356 3.78 -13.48 -5.70
CA ALA A 356 4.41 -12.17 -5.82
C ALA A 356 3.99 -11.55 -7.16
N ARG A 357 3.32 -10.38 -7.14
CA ARG A 357 2.86 -9.70 -8.36
C ARG A 357 3.69 -8.45 -8.62
N MET A 358 4.06 -8.23 -9.87
CA MET A 358 4.85 -7.07 -10.26
C MET A 358 4.49 -6.53 -11.63
N ARG A 359 4.79 -5.25 -11.85
CA ARG A 359 4.79 -4.56 -13.14
C ARG A 359 6.22 -4.40 -13.71
N ARG A 360 6.34 -3.69 -14.83
CA ARG A 360 7.63 -3.36 -15.47
C ARG A 360 8.63 -2.66 -14.53
N THR A 361 8.16 -1.95 -13.51
CA THR A 361 9.02 -1.34 -12.50
C THR A 361 9.83 -2.35 -11.68
N LYS A 362 9.47 -3.63 -11.74
CA LYS A 362 10.07 -4.74 -10.98
C LYS A 362 10.05 -4.53 -9.46
N MET A 363 9.16 -3.65 -8.96
CA MET A 363 8.76 -3.62 -7.56
C MET A 363 7.69 -4.69 -7.35
N ILE A 364 7.79 -5.47 -6.30
CA ILE A 364 6.69 -6.32 -5.86
C ILE A 364 5.56 -5.44 -5.36
N ILE A 365 4.40 -5.50 -6.00
CA ILE A 365 3.21 -4.76 -5.60
C ILE A 365 2.63 -5.38 -4.33
N ASP A 366 2.43 -6.70 -4.37
CA ASP A 366 1.99 -7.48 -3.21
C ASP A 366 2.42 -8.95 -3.32
N TYR A 367 2.30 -9.65 -2.20
CA TYR A 367 2.33 -11.11 -2.12
C TYR A 367 0.89 -11.58 -1.98
N TRP A 368 0.22 -11.73 -3.12
CA TRP A 368 -1.21 -11.97 -3.21
C TRP A 368 -1.62 -13.35 -2.69
N ASP A 369 -2.60 -13.37 -1.79
CA ASP A 369 -3.23 -14.56 -1.25
C ASP A 369 -4.44 -14.94 -2.14
N SER A 370 -4.42 -16.12 -2.73
CA SER A 370 -5.46 -16.55 -3.68
C SER A 370 -6.70 -17.14 -3.03
N ASP A 371 -6.73 -17.36 -1.71
CA ASP A 371 -7.72 -18.14 -0.97
C ASP A 371 -7.83 -19.62 -1.44
N ASP A 372 -7.16 -19.99 -2.54
CA ASP A 372 -7.12 -21.34 -3.10
C ASP A 372 -6.02 -22.16 -2.42
N ARG A 373 -6.32 -22.75 -1.29
CA ARG A 373 -5.39 -23.56 -0.49
C ARG A 373 -5.76 -25.02 -0.57
N ASP A 374 -5.21 -25.76 -1.53
CA ASP A 374 -5.22 -27.22 -1.45
C ASP A 374 -3.94 -27.71 -0.74
N GLU A 375 -4.00 -27.76 0.58
CA GLU A 375 -2.88 -28.21 1.40
C GLU A 375 -2.44 -29.65 1.12
N ARG A 376 -3.21 -30.44 0.36
CA ARG A 376 -2.88 -31.80 0.00
C ARG A 376 -1.76 -31.87 -1.03
N ALA A 377 -1.71 -30.92 -1.94
CA ALA A 377 -0.73 -30.86 -3.03
C ALA A 377 0.70 -30.49 -2.57
N GLY A 378 0.86 -29.82 -1.43
CA GLY A 378 2.14 -29.24 -1.00
C GLY A 378 2.01 -27.75 -0.76
N VAL A 379 3.15 -27.05 -0.73
CA VAL A 379 3.24 -25.60 -0.52
C VAL A 379 3.72 -24.93 -1.79
N PHE A 380 2.87 -24.12 -2.43
CA PHE A 380 3.23 -23.41 -3.65
C PHE A 380 3.81 -22.03 -3.36
N TYR A 381 4.62 -21.56 -4.31
CA TYR A 381 5.10 -20.19 -4.44
C TYR A 381 4.92 -19.76 -5.89
N GLY A 382 4.45 -18.54 -6.09
CA GLY A 382 4.25 -18.00 -7.43
C GLY A 382 4.86 -16.63 -7.62
N THR A 383 5.25 -16.35 -8.86
CA THR A 383 5.62 -14.99 -9.28
C THR A 383 4.91 -14.68 -10.58
N PHE A 384 4.15 -13.60 -10.60
CA PHE A 384 3.46 -13.10 -11.77
C PHE A 384 4.13 -11.83 -12.27
N VAL A 385 4.55 -11.87 -13.54
CA VAL A 385 5.15 -10.74 -14.26
C VAL A 385 4.13 -10.24 -15.29
N LEU A 386 3.67 -9.00 -15.10
CA LEU A 386 2.76 -8.34 -16.02
C LEU A 386 3.44 -8.13 -17.38
N SER A 387 2.68 -8.22 -18.45
CA SER A 387 3.14 -7.95 -19.82
C SER A 387 3.78 -6.56 -19.95
N ASP A 388 4.79 -6.43 -20.79
CA ASP A 388 5.42 -5.13 -21.10
C ASP A 388 4.57 -4.25 -22.04
N ASP A 389 3.39 -4.72 -22.45
CA ASP A 389 2.44 -3.95 -23.25
C ASP A 389 2.07 -2.65 -22.53
N ALA A 390 2.27 -1.51 -23.23
CA ALA A 390 2.12 -0.18 -22.64
C ALA A 390 0.69 0.11 -22.16
N GLU A 391 -0.33 -0.35 -22.91
CA GLU A 391 -1.73 -0.13 -22.53
C GLU A 391 -2.11 -0.96 -21.30
N ILE A 392 -1.64 -2.21 -21.21
CA ILE A 392 -1.86 -3.06 -20.04
C ILE A 392 -1.14 -2.48 -18.81
N GLN A 393 0.12 -2.03 -18.96
CA GLN A 393 0.89 -1.42 -17.89
C GLN A 393 0.22 -0.15 -17.35
N GLU A 394 -0.27 0.70 -18.25
CA GLU A 394 -1.01 1.91 -17.91
C GLU A 394 -2.32 1.57 -17.19
N ALA A 395 -3.15 0.71 -17.76
CA ALA A 395 -4.43 0.32 -17.22
C ALA A 395 -4.31 -0.28 -15.80
N ILE A 396 -3.37 -1.22 -15.60
CA ILE A 396 -3.10 -1.80 -14.29
C ILE A 396 -2.55 -0.74 -13.32
N GLY A 397 -1.75 0.22 -13.79
CA GLY A 397 -1.29 1.36 -13.00
C GLY A 397 -2.43 2.19 -12.40
N TYR A 398 -3.55 2.37 -13.11
CA TYR A 398 -4.74 3.02 -12.56
C TYR A 398 -5.48 2.18 -11.51
N SER A 399 -5.30 0.87 -11.49
CA SER A 399 -5.89 0.01 -10.46
C SER A 399 -5.12 0.02 -9.14
N GLU A 400 -3.91 0.56 -9.13
CA GLU A 400 -3.13 0.69 -7.91
C GLU A 400 -3.64 1.87 -7.08
N PRO A 401 -3.95 1.68 -5.78
CA PRO A 401 -4.11 2.79 -4.86
C PRO A 401 -2.84 3.65 -4.81
N SER A 402 -2.94 4.82 -4.20
CA SER A 402 -1.78 5.71 -4.01
C SER A 402 -0.64 5.10 -3.16
N THR A 403 -0.91 4.01 -2.46
CA THR A 403 0.05 3.21 -1.69
C THR A 403 0.79 2.17 -2.52
N HIS A 404 0.41 1.97 -3.77
CA HIS A 404 0.95 0.95 -4.69
C HIS A 404 1.04 -0.47 -4.09
N ASP A 405 0.14 -0.82 -3.16
CA ASP A 405 0.20 -2.03 -2.34
C ASP A 405 -0.72 -3.17 -2.82
N ARG A 406 -1.48 -2.96 -3.88
CA ARG A 406 -2.37 -3.96 -4.50
C ARG A 406 -2.90 -3.49 -5.85
N TRP A 407 -3.49 -4.41 -6.58
CA TRP A 407 -4.38 -4.09 -7.71
C TRP A 407 -5.83 -4.18 -7.24
N ASP A 408 -6.52 -3.06 -7.27
CA ASP A 408 -7.88 -2.93 -6.76
C ASP A 408 -8.81 -2.46 -7.87
N LYS A 409 -9.73 -3.33 -8.31
CA LYS A 409 -10.76 -3.00 -9.30
C LYS A 409 -11.69 -1.87 -8.86
N SER A 410 -11.72 -1.58 -7.56
CA SER A 410 -12.55 -0.51 -6.96
C SER A 410 -11.76 0.77 -6.70
N SER A 411 -10.49 0.83 -7.12
CA SER A 411 -9.66 2.04 -6.98
C SER A 411 -10.34 3.24 -7.62
N SER A 412 -10.45 4.35 -6.90
CA SER A 412 -11.02 5.60 -7.42
C SER A 412 -10.25 6.14 -8.63
N ARG A 413 -8.96 5.82 -8.74
CA ARG A 413 -8.12 6.21 -9.88
C ARG A 413 -8.56 5.59 -11.20
N ILE A 414 -9.16 4.40 -11.16
CA ILE A 414 -9.69 3.77 -12.38
C ILE A 414 -10.70 4.68 -13.08
N MET A 415 -11.50 5.45 -12.32
CA MET A 415 -12.48 6.38 -12.88
C MET A 415 -11.86 7.52 -13.70
N GLU A 416 -10.57 7.78 -13.54
CA GLU A 416 -9.81 8.78 -14.32
C GLU A 416 -9.36 8.23 -15.67
N HIS A 417 -9.38 6.92 -15.86
CA HIS A 417 -8.99 6.29 -17.12
C HIS A 417 -10.11 6.40 -18.15
N PRO A 418 -9.85 6.80 -19.42
CA PRO A 418 -10.88 6.94 -20.46
C PRO A 418 -11.71 5.66 -20.70
N ARG A 419 -11.13 4.50 -20.45
CA ARG A 419 -11.73 3.17 -20.59
C ARG A 419 -11.92 2.50 -19.23
N PHE A 420 -12.46 3.21 -18.23
CA PHE A 420 -12.48 2.77 -16.84
C PHE A 420 -13.19 1.41 -16.63
N GLU A 421 -14.32 1.16 -17.29
CA GLU A 421 -15.03 -0.14 -17.20
C GLU A 421 -14.19 -1.29 -17.75
N ALA A 422 -13.47 -1.05 -18.85
CA ALA A 422 -12.56 -2.04 -19.42
C ALA A 422 -11.37 -2.32 -18.49
N VAL A 423 -10.87 -1.31 -17.77
CA VAL A 423 -9.81 -1.49 -16.76
C VAL A 423 -10.31 -2.31 -15.57
N GLN A 424 -11.51 -2.02 -15.06
CA GLN A 424 -12.14 -2.83 -13.99
C GLN A 424 -12.29 -4.29 -14.43
N HIS A 425 -12.75 -4.50 -15.67
CA HIS A 425 -12.86 -5.84 -16.25
C HIS A 425 -11.50 -6.52 -16.37
N LEU A 426 -10.47 -5.81 -16.86
CA LEU A 426 -9.09 -6.34 -16.96
C LEU A 426 -8.59 -6.86 -15.60
N VAL A 427 -8.71 -6.06 -14.53
CA VAL A 427 -8.27 -6.45 -13.19
C VAL A 427 -9.02 -7.70 -12.69
N LYS A 428 -10.35 -7.72 -12.85
CA LYS A 428 -11.20 -8.84 -12.45
C LYS A 428 -10.81 -10.13 -13.20
N VAL A 429 -10.64 -10.06 -14.52
CA VAL A 429 -10.30 -11.21 -15.36
C VAL A 429 -8.88 -11.69 -15.08
N LEU A 430 -7.93 -10.77 -14.85
CA LEU A 430 -6.56 -11.10 -14.49
C LEU A 430 -6.51 -11.94 -13.20
N GLU A 431 -7.20 -11.50 -12.14
CA GLU A 431 -7.29 -12.27 -10.90
C GLU A 431 -7.95 -13.64 -11.11
N GLY A 432 -9.03 -13.69 -11.91
CA GLY A 432 -9.67 -14.96 -12.28
C GLY A 432 -8.77 -15.91 -13.05
N ASN A 433 -7.94 -15.37 -13.95
CA ASN A 433 -6.98 -16.16 -14.72
C ASN A 433 -5.85 -16.71 -13.82
N LEU A 434 -5.35 -15.90 -12.87
CA LEU A 434 -4.36 -16.34 -11.89
C LEU A 434 -4.91 -17.48 -11.03
N LYS A 435 -6.13 -17.33 -10.47
CA LYS A 435 -6.81 -18.39 -9.70
C LYS A 435 -6.98 -19.68 -10.52
N ARG A 436 -7.44 -19.56 -11.75
CA ARG A 436 -7.64 -20.72 -12.64
C ARG A 436 -6.33 -21.42 -12.96
N ALA A 437 -5.27 -20.67 -13.26
CA ALA A 437 -3.95 -21.21 -13.54
C ALA A 437 -3.40 -21.97 -12.31
N LEU A 438 -3.52 -21.38 -11.13
CA LEU A 438 -3.09 -21.99 -9.87
C LEU A 438 -3.87 -23.29 -9.58
N ARG A 439 -5.21 -23.28 -9.68
CA ARG A 439 -6.04 -24.47 -9.46
C ARG A 439 -5.67 -25.59 -10.43
N LYS A 440 -5.44 -25.27 -11.71
CA LYS A 440 -5.03 -26.27 -12.70
C LYS A 440 -3.67 -26.87 -12.35
N PHE A 441 -2.72 -26.06 -11.88
CA PHE A 441 -1.41 -26.52 -11.44
C PHE A 441 -1.52 -27.43 -10.20
N LEU A 442 -2.19 -26.99 -9.15
CA LEU A 442 -2.34 -27.77 -7.91
C LEU A 442 -3.17 -29.04 -8.12
N GLY A 443 -4.15 -29.03 -9.03
CA GLY A 443 -5.00 -30.19 -9.35
C GLY A 443 -4.22 -31.39 -9.85
N GLN A 444 -3.08 -31.18 -10.52
CA GLN A 444 -2.21 -32.24 -11.01
C GLN A 444 -1.64 -33.10 -9.86
N PHE A 445 -1.39 -32.49 -8.70
CA PHE A 445 -0.80 -33.16 -7.52
C PHE A 445 -1.85 -33.66 -6.53
N ALA A 446 -3.06 -33.13 -6.57
CA ALA A 446 -4.16 -33.57 -5.72
C ALA A 446 -4.66 -34.96 -6.12
N GLU A 447 -4.57 -35.33 -7.39
CA GLU A 447 -4.98 -36.63 -7.91
C GLU A 447 -4.00 -37.75 -7.53
N GLU A 448 -2.70 -37.51 -7.49
CA GLU A 448 -1.69 -38.49 -7.06
C GLU A 448 -1.79 -38.83 -5.57
N SER A 449 -2.18 -37.85 -4.72
CA SER A 449 -2.42 -38.09 -3.30
C SER A 449 -3.66 -38.97 -3.02
N SER A 450 -4.58 -39.07 -3.96
CA SER A 450 -5.84 -39.81 -3.78
C SER A 450 -5.71 -41.33 -3.97
N VAL A 451 -4.63 -41.80 -4.61
CA VAL A 451 -4.43 -43.23 -4.89
C VAL A 451 -4.01 -44.04 -3.64
N GLN A 452 -3.54 -43.40 -2.57
CA GLN A 452 -3.13 -44.08 -1.35
C GLN A 452 -4.13 -44.08 -0.19
N HIS A 453 -5.28 -43.37 -0.26
CA HIS A 453 -6.21 -43.26 0.86
C HIS A 453 -7.69 -43.30 0.47
N ASP A 454 -8.10 -44.37 -0.20
CA ASP A 454 -9.50 -44.55 -0.61
C ASP A 454 -10.39 -45.25 0.45
N ARG A 455 -10.11 -45.08 1.76
CA ARG A 455 -10.97 -45.64 2.82
C ARG A 455 -11.57 -44.71 3.89
N PRO A 456 -11.23 -43.43 4.08
CA PRO A 456 -11.92 -42.58 5.06
C PRO A 456 -13.10 -41.77 4.54
N ARG A 457 -13.20 -41.49 3.24
CA ARG A 457 -14.19 -40.53 2.72
C ARG A 457 -15.67 -40.96 2.85
N GLU A 458 -15.94 -42.22 2.75
CA GLU A 458 -17.31 -42.72 3.00
C GLU A 458 -17.67 -42.64 4.49
N LEU A 459 -16.71 -42.92 5.36
CA LEU A 459 -16.90 -42.85 6.81
C LEU A 459 -17.03 -41.41 7.30
N GLU A 460 -16.22 -40.47 6.80
CA GLU A 460 -16.31 -39.03 7.11
C GLU A 460 -17.61 -38.42 6.58
N ARG A 461 -18.07 -38.80 5.39
CA ARG A 461 -19.38 -38.38 4.87
C ARG A 461 -20.53 -38.96 5.68
N MET A 462 -20.43 -40.20 6.12
CA MET A 462 -21.41 -40.80 7.02
C MET A 462 -21.41 -40.10 8.40
N ILE A 463 -20.26 -39.84 8.97
CA ILE A 463 -20.14 -39.15 10.26
C ILE A 463 -20.63 -37.70 10.15
N ALA A 464 -20.27 -36.96 9.09
CA ALA A 464 -20.74 -35.60 8.83
C ALA A 464 -22.28 -35.57 8.61
N SER A 465 -22.85 -36.57 7.93
CA SER A 465 -24.30 -36.68 7.75
C SER A 465 -25.05 -37.04 9.04
N ILE A 466 -24.43 -37.82 9.93
CA ILE A 466 -24.99 -38.19 11.24
C ILE A 466 -24.91 -36.99 12.21
N LEU A 467 -23.82 -36.23 12.19
CA LEU A 467 -23.63 -35.05 13.05
C LEU A 467 -24.45 -33.85 12.61
N SER A 468 -24.78 -33.75 11.31
CA SER A 468 -25.63 -32.65 10.76
C SER A 468 -27.13 -32.93 10.83
N GLY A 469 -27.57 -34.08 11.32
CA GLY A 469 -29.00 -34.42 11.49
C GLY A 469 -29.77 -34.58 10.17
N SER A 470 -29.10 -34.67 9.03
CA SER A 470 -29.68 -34.85 7.72
C SER A 470 -29.58 -36.33 7.33
N GLY A 471 -30.71 -37.02 7.33
CA GLY A 471 -30.85 -38.36 6.78
C GLY A 471 -30.49 -38.41 5.28
N PRO A 472 -30.37 -39.64 4.69
CA PRO A 472 -29.84 -39.83 3.35
C PRO A 472 -30.81 -39.29 2.28
N THR A 473 -30.73 -38.04 1.96
CA THR A 473 -31.32 -37.44 0.76
C THR A 473 -30.20 -36.71 -0.01
N GLY A 474 -30.11 -37.05 -1.28
CA GLY A 474 -29.04 -36.70 -2.23
C GLY A 474 -28.49 -35.31 -2.09
N GLY A 475 -27.15 -35.22 -2.18
CA GLY A 475 -26.39 -33.96 -1.99
C GLY A 475 -26.82 -32.87 -2.97
N HIS A 476 -27.62 -31.94 -2.52
CA HIS A 476 -27.79 -30.65 -3.19
C HIS A 476 -26.56 -29.79 -2.85
N LYS A 477 -25.68 -29.60 -3.83
CA LYS A 477 -24.69 -28.53 -3.76
C LYS A 477 -25.46 -27.23 -3.51
N ALA A 478 -25.04 -26.42 -2.51
CA ALA A 478 -25.66 -25.15 -2.19
C ALA A 478 -25.80 -24.29 -3.46
N LEU A 479 -26.97 -23.73 -3.69
CA LEU A 479 -27.22 -22.85 -4.84
C LEU A 479 -26.38 -21.56 -4.70
N PRO A 480 -25.76 -21.07 -5.76
CA PRO A 480 -24.94 -19.88 -5.72
C PRO A 480 -25.82 -18.63 -5.58
N ILE A 481 -25.63 -17.92 -4.47
CA ILE A 481 -26.32 -16.69 -4.14
C ILE A 481 -25.33 -15.56 -4.10
N LEU A 482 -25.54 -14.55 -4.93
CA LEU A 482 -24.76 -13.33 -4.97
C LEU A 482 -25.30 -12.34 -3.92
N ILE A 483 -24.42 -11.89 -3.02
CA ILE A 483 -24.76 -10.93 -1.97
C ILE A 483 -24.12 -9.59 -2.30
N SER A 484 -24.93 -8.56 -2.50
CA SER A 484 -24.47 -7.17 -2.60
C SER A 484 -24.93 -6.37 -1.39
N ARG A 485 -24.12 -5.40 -0.97
CA ARG A 485 -24.32 -4.62 0.24
C ARG A 485 -24.11 -3.14 -0.04
N GLY A 486 -24.78 -2.26 0.71
CA GLY A 486 -24.57 -0.83 0.62
C GLY A 486 -25.19 -0.08 1.80
N GLU A 487 -25.01 1.22 1.78
CA GLU A 487 -25.45 2.13 2.82
C GLU A 487 -26.35 3.19 2.23
N GLU A 488 -27.32 3.68 3.00
CA GLU A 488 -28.05 4.88 2.66
C GLU A 488 -27.37 6.11 3.25
N PRO A 489 -27.41 7.27 2.56
CA PRO A 489 -26.92 8.51 3.14
C PRO A 489 -27.63 8.81 4.46
N SER A 490 -26.87 8.94 5.54
CA SER A 490 -27.41 9.34 6.85
C SER A 490 -27.25 10.85 7.05
N ALA A 491 -28.20 11.47 7.75
CA ALA A 491 -28.06 12.86 8.16
C ALA A 491 -26.81 13.01 9.08
N ALA A 492 -26.10 14.12 8.95
CA ALA A 492 -24.96 14.40 9.81
C ALA A 492 -25.38 14.39 11.30
N GLY A 493 -24.72 13.58 12.12
CA GLY A 493 -25.03 13.42 13.54
C GLY A 493 -26.12 12.38 13.85
N SER A 494 -26.57 11.59 12.88
CA SER A 494 -27.50 10.48 13.13
C SER A 494 -26.86 9.41 14.00
N ALA A 495 -27.52 8.99 15.07
CA ALA A 495 -27.12 7.85 15.89
C ALA A 495 -27.43 6.49 15.23
N ILE A 496 -28.08 6.50 14.08
CA ILE A 496 -28.48 5.30 13.33
C ILE A 496 -27.91 5.36 11.91
N LYS A 497 -27.25 4.29 11.52
CA LYS A 497 -26.75 4.05 10.15
C LYS A 497 -27.67 3.04 9.46
N ARG A 498 -28.23 3.41 8.35
CA ARG A 498 -29.04 2.51 7.55
C ARG A 498 -28.22 1.80 6.50
N VAL A 499 -28.28 0.47 6.50
CA VAL A 499 -27.60 -0.39 5.54
C VAL A 499 -28.60 -1.29 4.84
N TRP A 500 -28.23 -1.77 3.66
CA TRP A 500 -29.08 -2.71 2.92
C TRP A 500 -28.26 -3.89 2.41
N THR A 501 -28.94 -5.02 2.26
CA THR A 501 -28.42 -6.24 1.63
C THR A 501 -29.37 -6.66 0.53
N ARG A 502 -28.83 -7.00 -0.64
CA ARG A 502 -29.57 -7.57 -1.76
C ARG A 502 -29.05 -8.96 -2.05
N LEU A 503 -29.94 -9.91 -2.20
CA LEU A 503 -29.66 -11.29 -2.57
C LEU A 503 -30.15 -11.53 -4.00
N ARG A 504 -29.29 -12.12 -4.83
CA ARG A 504 -29.61 -12.45 -6.20
C ARG A 504 -29.09 -13.86 -6.52
N LEU A 505 -29.80 -14.61 -7.35
CA LEU A 505 -29.27 -15.83 -7.92
C LEU A 505 -28.16 -15.50 -8.94
N ASP A 506 -27.14 -16.33 -8.97
CA ASP A 506 -26.15 -16.28 -10.05
C ASP A 506 -26.75 -16.90 -11.30
N ALA A 507 -27.28 -16.06 -12.20
CA ALA A 507 -27.94 -16.48 -13.43
C ALA A 507 -27.01 -17.23 -14.40
N ASP A 508 -25.70 -17.07 -14.24
CA ASP A 508 -24.68 -17.70 -15.08
C ASP A 508 -24.24 -19.08 -14.55
N ASP A 509 -24.74 -19.49 -13.39
CA ASP A 509 -24.44 -20.80 -12.80
C ASP A 509 -25.49 -21.84 -13.25
N GLU A 510 -25.01 -22.95 -13.83
CA GLU A 510 -25.86 -24.04 -14.34
C GLU A 510 -26.86 -24.59 -13.29
N ARG A 511 -26.53 -24.49 -12.00
CA ARG A 511 -27.39 -24.92 -10.88
C ARG A 511 -28.61 -24.04 -10.69
N CYS A 512 -28.59 -22.84 -11.24
CA CYS A 512 -29.72 -21.88 -11.22
C CYS A 512 -30.56 -21.94 -12.50
N GLU A 513 -30.28 -22.86 -13.43
CA GLU A 513 -31.04 -23.01 -14.66
C GLU A 513 -32.50 -23.41 -14.33
N GLY A 514 -33.45 -22.70 -14.92
CA GLY A 514 -34.87 -22.93 -14.68
C GLY A 514 -35.43 -22.40 -13.34
N LEU A 515 -34.63 -21.71 -12.53
CA LEU A 515 -35.05 -21.08 -11.28
C LEU A 515 -35.22 -19.57 -11.42
N ASP A 516 -36.34 -19.06 -10.93
CA ASP A 516 -36.63 -17.62 -10.79
C ASP A 516 -36.15 -17.08 -9.43
N ALA A 517 -36.40 -17.82 -8.35
CA ALA A 517 -35.98 -17.42 -7.02
C ALA A 517 -35.72 -18.63 -6.09
N VAL A 518 -34.91 -18.40 -5.06
CA VAL A 518 -34.63 -19.34 -3.97
C VAL A 518 -34.91 -18.67 -2.64
N GLU A 519 -35.65 -19.35 -1.76
CA GLU A 519 -35.89 -18.87 -0.41
C GLU A 519 -34.61 -19.08 0.43
N VAL A 520 -34.19 -18.04 1.13
CA VAL A 520 -32.98 -18.03 1.95
C VAL A 520 -33.27 -17.52 3.35
N GLN A 521 -32.61 -18.10 4.33
CA GLN A 521 -32.50 -17.54 5.66
C GLN A 521 -31.32 -16.58 5.69
N LEU A 522 -31.60 -15.29 5.83
CA LEU A 522 -30.63 -14.22 5.89
C LEU A 522 -30.35 -13.87 7.35
N THR A 523 -29.09 -13.88 7.75
CA THR A 523 -28.64 -13.44 9.08
C THR A 523 -27.66 -12.28 8.90
N VAL A 524 -27.90 -11.18 9.61
CA VAL A 524 -27.04 -10.01 9.60
C VAL A 524 -26.65 -9.64 11.03
N ARG A 525 -25.35 -9.41 11.26
CA ARG A 525 -24.81 -8.97 12.55
C ARG A 525 -23.89 -7.79 12.32
N ALA A 526 -23.90 -6.82 13.24
CA ALA A 526 -23.02 -5.66 13.20
C ALA A 526 -21.98 -5.70 14.35
N PHE A 527 -20.79 -5.18 14.08
CA PHE A 527 -19.69 -5.14 15.02
C PHE A 527 -18.94 -3.82 14.88
N VAL A 528 -18.26 -3.41 15.94
CA VAL A 528 -17.25 -2.37 15.83
C VAL A 528 -16.19 -2.84 14.83
N SER A 529 -15.76 -1.93 13.96
CA SER A 529 -14.71 -2.23 12.98
C SER A 529 -13.35 -1.91 13.58
N ALA A 530 -12.54 -2.95 13.75
CA ALA A 530 -11.11 -2.82 14.00
C ALA A 530 -10.37 -2.95 12.67
N GLU A 531 -9.65 -1.91 12.26
CA GLU A 531 -8.87 -1.88 11.01
C GLU A 531 -9.68 -2.24 9.74
N GLY A 532 -10.95 -1.82 9.69
CA GLY A 532 -11.83 -2.10 8.55
C GLY A 532 -12.44 -3.51 8.53
N ARG A 533 -12.21 -4.34 9.59
CA ARG A 533 -12.82 -5.66 9.76
C ARG A 533 -13.75 -5.71 10.96
N PRO A 534 -14.85 -6.50 10.91
CA PRO A 534 -15.70 -6.70 12.08
C PRO A 534 -14.91 -7.32 13.24
N ASP A 535 -15.01 -6.74 14.44
CA ASP A 535 -14.49 -7.35 15.67
C ASP A 535 -15.59 -8.16 16.36
N PRO A 536 -15.57 -9.50 16.34
CA PRO A 536 -16.62 -10.34 16.92
C PRO A 536 -16.78 -10.16 18.43
N LYS A 537 -15.79 -9.58 19.12
CA LYS A 537 -15.83 -9.31 20.56
C LYS A 537 -16.61 -8.05 20.92
N GLN A 538 -16.96 -7.24 19.93
CA GLN A 538 -17.64 -5.96 20.11
C GLN A 538 -18.89 -5.87 19.21
N PRO A 539 -19.97 -6.61 19.52
CA PRO A 539 -21.21 -6.54 18.77
C PRO A 539 -21.89 -5.18 18.93
N VAL A 540 -22.55 -4.74 17.87
CA VAL A 540 -23.31 -3.49 17.85
C VAL A 540 -24.76 -3.82 17.55
N SER A 541 -25.70 -3.12 18.18
CA SER A 541 -27.12 -3.33 17.98
C SER A 541 -27.54 -3.09 16.53
N LEU A 542 -28.17 -4.10 15.93
CA LEU A 542 -28.71 -4.07 14.59
C LEU A 542 -30.13 -4.65 14.58
N GLY A 543 -31.03 -4.03 13.87
CA GLY A 543 -32.41 -4.50 13.72
C GLY A 543 -32.93 -4.32 12.30
N LEU A 544 -33.98 -5.07 11.98
CA LEU A 544 -34.80 -4.80 10.81
C LEU A 544 -35.49 -3.45 11.00
N ARG A 545 -35.77 -2.75 9.89
CA ARG A 545 -36.56 -1.52 9.88
C ARG A 545 -37.85 -1.77 10.65
N ASP A 546 -38.15 -0.90 11.59
CA ASP A 546 -39.37 -0.93 12.45
C ASP A 546 -39.40 -2.05 13.51
N LYS A 547 -38.28 -2.72 13.81
CA LYS A 547 -38.13 -3.67 14.92
C LYS A 547 -37.04 -3.22 15.89
N THR A 548 -37.21 -3.58 17.16
CA THR A 548 -36.20 -3.30 18.20
C THR A 548 -34.85 -3.88 17.83
N PRO A 549 -33.78 -3.09 17.78
CA PRO A 549 -32.43 -3.59 17.49
C PRO A 549 -31.91 -4.57 18.57
N SER A 550 -31.13 -5.55 18.17
CA SER A 550 -30.50 -6.55 19.05
C SER A 550 -29.00 -6.62 18.83
N LEU A 551 -28.25 -6.96 19.86
CA LEU A 551 -26.80 -7.26 19.77
C LEU A 551 -26.53 -8.58 19.03
N ASP A 552 -27.48 -9.51 19.06
CA ASP A 552 -27.40 -10.78 18.34
C ASP A 552 -27.60 -10.64 16.81
N GLY A 553 -27.95 -9.42 16.37
CA GLY A 553 -28.25 -9.12 14.99
C GLY A 553 -29.71 -9.39 14.61
N ALA A 554 -29.97 -9.53 13.31
CA ALA A 554 -31.30 -9.80 12.78
C ALA A 554 -31.27 -11.01 11.83
N ALA A 555 -32.28 -11.85 11.94
CA ALA A 555 -32.51 -12.99 11.03
C ALA A 555 -33.92 -12.88 10.42
N LEU A 556 -34.02 -13.20 9.12
CA LEU A 556 -35.30 -13.25 8.41
C LEU A 556 -35.22 -14.22 7.23
N THR A 557 -36.37 -14.72 6.82
CA THR A 557 -36.51 -15.49 5.57
C THR A 557 -36.89 -14.53 4.44
N THR A 558 -36.19 -14.60 3.32
CA THR A 558 -36.42 -13.78 2.13
C THR A 558 -36.09 -14.56 0.87
N TRP A 559 -36.27 -13.95 -0.30
CA TRP A 559 -36.00 -14.59 -1.58
C TRP A 559 -34.77 -13.96 -2.26
N ALA A 560 -33.87 -14.84 -2.74
CA ALA A 560 -32.84 -14.46 -3.70
C ALA A 560 -33.41 -14.62 -5.11
N GLU A 561 -33.65 -13.53 -5.81
CA GLU A 561 -34.31 -13.50 -7.12
C GLU A 561 -33.28 -13.37 -8.26
N ARG A 562 -33.64 -13.86 -9.45
CA ARG A 562 -32.73 -13.90 -10.60
C ARG A 562 -32.35 -12.49 -11.10
N ASP A 563 -33.32 -11.63 -11.33
CA ASP A 563 -33.11 -10.39 -12.09
C ASP A 563 -32.85 -9.14 -11.24
N GLN A 564 -33.66 -8.87 -10.25
CA GLN A 564 -33.52 -7.61 -9.51
C GLN A 564 -33.22 -7.76 -8.01
N GLY A 565 -33.66 -8.83 -7.39
CA GLY A 565 -33.55 -9.10 -5.96
C GLY A 565 -33.98 -7.94 -5.05
N ASN A 566 -34.78 -8.21 -4.05
CA ASN A 566 -35.25 -7.19 -3.11
C ASN A 566 -34.12 -6.74 -2.18
N ARG A 567 -34.07 -5.44 -1.88
CA ARG A 567 -33.20 -4.91 -0.83
C ARG A 567 -33.84 -5.12 0.53
N VAL A 568 -33.11 -5.75 1.45
CA VAL A 568 -33.50 -5.83 2.85
C VAL A 568 -32.72 -4.77 3.61
N TYR A 569 -33.42 -3.93 4.38
CA TYR A 569 -32.85 -2.80 5.09
C TYR A 569 -32.71 -3.10 6.58
N PHE A 570 -31.59 -2.65 7.14
CA PHE A 570 -31.27 -2.77 8.56
C PHE A 570 -30.83 -1.42 9.11
N ASP A 571 -31.19 -1.16 10.35
CA ASP A 571 -30.75 0.00 11.09
C ASP A 571 -29.70 -0.43 12.12
N ILE A 572 -28.51 0.14 12.05
CA ILE A 572 -27.39 -0.11 12.97
C ILE A 572 -27.32 1.07 13.93
N THR A 573 -27.32 0.83 15.22
CA THR A 573 -27.08 1.86 16.24
C THR A 573 -25.58 2.15 16.29
N LEU A 574 -25.20 3.40 16.03
CA LEU A 574 -23.78 3.78 16.05
C LEU A 574 -23.28 3.92 17.50
N PRO A 575 -22.02 3.57 17.79
CA PRO A 575 -21.39 3.86 19.06
C PRO A 575 -21.37 5.36 19.35
N GLU A 576 -21.43 5.74 20.63
CA GLU A 576 -21.39 7.16 21.04
C GLU A 576 -20.06 7.85 20.70
N ASP A 577 -18.97 7.09 20.62
CA ASP A 577 -17.65 7.63 20.26
C ASP A 577 -17.52 7.72 18.73
N PRO A 578 -17.44 8.93 18.15
CA PRO A 578 -17.37 9.14 16.70
C PRO A 578 -16.09 8.60 16.03
N ARG A 579 -15.13 8.12 16.81
CA ARG A 579 -13.90 7.51 16.29
C ARG A 579 -14.10 6.05 15.87
N TRP A 580 -15.20 5.42 16.28
CA TRP A 580 -15.50 4.03 15.96
C TRP A 580 -16.27 3.94 14.63
N THR A 581 -15.83 3.04 13.77
CA THR A 581 -16.55 2.65 12.59
C THR A 581 -17.25 1.31 12.82
N VAL A 582 -18.34 1.06 12.11
CA VAL A 582 -19.13 -0.17 12.24
C VAL A 582 -19.09 -0.93 10.92
N ALA A 583 -18.79 -2.23 10.99
CA ALA A 583 -18.91 -3.17 9.88
C ALA A 583 -19.99 -4.21 10.18
N TYR A 584 -20.60 -4.80 9.14
CA TYR A 584 -21.61 -5.82 9.31
C TYR A 584 -21.32 -7.07 8.47
N LEU A 585 -21.64 -8.22 9.04
CA LEU A 585 -21.56 -9.53 8.42
C LEU A 585 -22.93 -9.95 7.90
N VAL A 586 -22.96 -10.55 6.74
CA VAL A 586 -24.17 -11.07 6.09
C VAL A 586 -23.96 -12.54 5.74
N GLU A 587 -24.81 -13.39 6.24
CA GLU A 587 -24.85 -14.82 5.95
C GLU A 587 -26.21 -15.15 5.33
N ALA A 588 -26.21 -15.93 4.25
CA ALA A 588 -27.44 -16.37 3.58
C ALA A 588 -27.37 -17.88 3.34
N ALA A 589 -28.32 -18.62 3.88
CA ALA A 589 -28.43 -20.07 3.73
C ALA A 589 -29.73 -20.43 3.01
N PRO A 590 -29.70 -21.18 1.90
CA PRO A 590 -30.91 -21.67 1.24
C PRO A 590 -31.76 -22.55 2.17
N THR A 591 -33.09 -22.34 2.17
CA THR A 591 -34.03 -23.14 2.97
C THR A 591 -34.50 -24.41 2.24
N GLY A 592 -34.14 -24.54 0.97
CA GLY A 592 -34.57 -25.64 0.10
C GLY A 592 -35.85 -25.35 -0.71
N LYS A 593 -36.54 -24.24 -0.47
CA LYS A 593 -37.67 -23.83 -1.29
C LYS A 593 -37.22 -23.04 -2.50
N VAL A 594 -37.75 -23.36 -3.66
CA VAL A 594 -37.44 -22.74 -4.95
C VAL A 594 -38.70 -22.31 -5.67
N ARG A 595 -38.59 -21.26 -6.48
CA ARG A 595 -39.60 -20.81 -7.42
C ARG A 595 -39.08 -21.05 -8.84
N PRO A 596 -39.77 -21.84 -9.69
CA PRO A 596 -39.31 -22.07 -11.05
C PRO A 596 -39.54 -20.79 -11.90
N LEU A 597 -38.77 -20.70 -12.98
CA LEU A 597 -38.98 -19.70 -14.04
C LEU A 597 -40.25 -20.09 -14.79
N GLU A 598 -41.24 -19.18 -14.91
CA GLU A 598 -42.47 -19.40 -15.71
C GLU A 598 -42.18 -19.39 -17.22
#